data_c3c2e822b93ef98863812409420899a7
#
_entry.id   c3c2e822b93ef98863812409420899a7
#
_cell.length_a   1.000
_cell.length_b   1.000
_cell.length_c   1.000
_cell.angle_alpha   90.00
_cell.angle_beta   90.00
_cell.angle_gamma   90.00
#
_symmetry.space_group_name_H-M   'P 1'
#
loop_
_entity.id
_entity.type
_entity.pdbx_description
1 polymer ?
#
loop_
_entity_poly.entity_id
_entity_poly.type
_entity_poly.pdbx_seq_one_letter_code
_entity_poly.pdbx_strand_id
1 'polypeptide(L)'
;MEIILFNKSLKYERHNHLWQYVINDVNILTAIKIISRNKGKDTPGPDGLSYKNILNNNIEIVIKEIKARLLGKKQCYARQVEIPKANGKMRKLGITNIYDRIAQQCVRNVLEPIVEAHFNPESFGFRRDRNALQCVAYIATSLQFVNEGKIYDCDLSNYFDTVCIDKVIDKLKINHKIFDLEFLKCIKRLMWIDIINPFKEAYNGIGLRQGTILGPILANVMFHDFEIKLNNINGFTRKNGRDFIKSTVFINYGRAYKKGKEFYFNWIKNRRAVRIIRYADDFILIGRGYDDIYDIIMMFEDWCKENGLSVNNDKTKLINITKDFKLTFLGYNIKKKSTKENSFLLSPKDQKKVWLTTKKKFRTSYYKKDISIFISYISGIMEYYSLTTNITWLINRIQKYLITLIVSRGNRRDYRKRIKYAKSNDRVAFTIDNTLLDLWTMREKSIVSTKDMMFEMNKFWDPNNFDDFSMVSWMNNFISNRNKVGRNSSNIIYVPSLIRQFKKEPLTNQPYLNEMPNNIEIHHIKPLSKGGTNEYTNLLLVRKEAHKLIHSPNLSIKEIPDYIIINKLNKYRKLCGLEPVK
;
A
#
# COMPACT_ATOMS: atom_id res chain seq x y z
N MET A 1 22.06 -1.11 -0.43
CA MET A 1 21.71 -1.46 -1.82
C MET A 1 20.47 -0.67 -2.28
N GLU A 2 19.29 -0.84 -1.68
CA GLU A 2 18.04 -0.19 -2.10
C GLU A 2 18.18 1.32 -2.26
N ILE A 3 18.72 2.02 -1.25
CA ILE A 3 18.96 3.47 -1.27
C ILE A 3 19.81 3.91 -2.46
N ILE A 4 20.89 3.19 -2.73
CA ILE A 4 21.81 3.52 -3.83
C ILE A 4 21.11 3.36 -5.17
N LEU A 5 20.41 2.24 -5.38
CA LEU A 5 19.70 1.95 -6.62
C LEU A 5 18.56 2.94 -6.87
N PHE A 6 17.77 3.25 -5.85
CA PHE A 6 16.69 4.22 -5.95
C PHE A 6 17.19 5.62 -6.30
N ASN A 7 18.23 6.12 -5.59
CA ASN A 7 18.80 7.45 -5.84
C ASN A 7 19.43 7.56 -7.22
N LYS A 8 20.10 6.49 -7.68
CA LYS A 8 20.66 6.40 -9.02
C LYS A 8 19.56 6.45 -10.08
N SER A 9 18.45 5.73 -9.86
CA SER A 9 17.29 5.73 -10.74
C SER A 9 16.59 7.09 -10.80
N LEU A 10 16.45 7.79 -9.68
CA LEU A 10 15.90 9.16 -9.66
C LEU A 10 16.67 10.13 -10.55
N LYS A 11 17.95 9.88 -10.78
CA LYS A 11 18.82 10.67 -11.67
C LYS A 11 18.81 10.15 -13.10
N TYR A 12 18.04 9.09 -13.42
CA TYR A 12 18.06 8.41 -14.71
C TYR A 12 19.43 7.87 -15.13
N GLU A 13 20.29 7.54 -14.17
CA GLU A 13 21.58 6.93 -14.44
C GLU A 13 21.44 5.48 -14.91
N ARG A 14 22.40 5.02 -15.70
CA ARG A 14 22.42 3.64 -16.22
C ARG A 14 22.77 2.63 -15.13
N HIS A 15 22.09 1.50 -15.15
CA HIS A 15 22.33 0.36 -14.25
C HIS A 15 23.00 -0.78 -15.02
N ASN A 16 24.32 -0.92 -14.85
CA ASN A 16 25.15 -1.90 -15.59
C ASN A 16 25.67 -3.05 -14.71
N HIS A 17 25.57 -2.95 -13.39
CA HIS A 17 26.19 -3.89 -12.44
C HIS A 17 25.18 -4.31 -11.35
N LEU A 18 24.01 -4.84 -11.79
CA LEU A 18 22.95 -5.27 -10.86
C LEU A 18 23.13 -6.73 -10.44
N TRP A 19 23.72 -7.54 -11.32
CA TRP A 19 23.90 -8.96 -11.10
C TRP A 19 24.61 -9.30 -9.78
N GLN A 20 25.65 -8.56 -9.43
CA GLN A 20 26.37 -8.72 -8.18
C GLN A 20 25.47 -8.60 -6.93
N TYR A 21 24.45 -7.74 -6.98
CA TYR A 21 23.50 -7.59 -5.88
C TYR A 21 22.52 -8.75 -5.83
N VAL A 22 22.12 -9.29 -6.98
CA VAL A 22 21.18 -10.42 -7.06
C VAL A 22 21.76 -11.67 -6.42
N ILE A 23 23.02 -12.03 -6.78
CA ILE A 23 23.67 -13.28 -6.37
C ILE A 23 24.32 -13.20 -4.97
N ASN A 24 24.31 -12.04 -4.34
CA ASN A 24 24.90 -11.81 -3.03
C ASN A 24 24.15 -12.59 -1.94
N ASP A 25 24.88 -13.26 -1.05
CA ASP A 25 24.32 -14.12 -0.02
C ASP A 25 23.41 -13.34 0.96
N VAL A 26 23.74 -12.09 1.28
CA VAL A 26 22.88 -11.22 2.11
C VAL A 26 21.52 -10.99 1.44
N ASN A 27 21.48 -10.79 0.13
CA ASN A 27 20.24 -10.65 -0.62
C ASN A 27 19.45 -11.97 -0.63
N ILE A 28 20.12 -13.11 -0.79
CA ILE A 28 19.49 -14.44 -0.75
C ILE A 28 18.87 -14.69 0.64
N LEU A 29 19.59 -14.43 1.72
CA LEU A 29 19.08 -14.55 3.08
C LEU A 29 17.89 -13.62 3.35
N THR A 30 17.96 -12.40 2.82
CA THR A 30 16.85 -11.43 2.88
C THR A 30 15.63 -11.96 2.12
N ALA A 31 15.80 -12.52 0.94
CA ALA A 31 14.73 -13.11 0.15
C ALA A 31 14.08 -14.31 0.87
N ILE A 32 14.87 -15.19 1.49
CA ILE A 32 14.37 -16.29 2.33
C ILE A 32 13.49 -15.73 3.46
N LYS A 33 13.96 -14.70 4.18
CA LYS A 33 13.23 -14.04 5.27
C LYS A 33 11.93 -13.40 4.78
N ILE A 34 11.89 -12.79 3.60
CA ILE A 34 10.66 -12.22 3.01
C ILE A 34 9.68 -13.34 2.70
N ILE A 35 10.11 -14.39 2.01
CA ILE A 35 9.25 -15.52 1.64
C ILE A 35 8.68 -16.25 2.87
N SER A 36 9.43 -16.31 3.99
CA SER A 36 8.95 -16.90 5.25
C SER A 36 7.69 -16.25 5.81
N ARG A 37 7.40 -15.01 5.42
CA ARG A 37 6.23 -14.24 5.88
C ARG A 37 5.03 -14.37 4.94
N ASN A 38 5.22 -14.94 3.74
CA ASN A 38 4.15 -15.07 2.76
C ASN A 38 3.14 -16.14 3.18
N LYS A 39 1.85 -15.84 3.02
CA LYS A 39 0.75 -16.80 3.33
C LYS A 39 0.86 -18.12 2.58
N GLY A 40 1.40 -18.08 1.35
CA GLY A 40 1.58 -19.26 0.49
C GLY A 40 2.90 -20.02 0.69
N LYS A 41 3.72 -19.69 1.71
CA LYS A 41 5.04 -20.31 1.94
C LYS A 41 5.02 -21.84 2.05
N ASP A 42 3.98 -22.36 2.68
CA ASP A 42 3.82 -23.80 2.91
C ASP A 42 3.07 -24.53 1.78
N THR A 43 2.68 -23.81 0.72
CA THR A 43 2.06 -24.41 -0.47
C THR A 43 3.16 -24.94 -1.40
N PRO A 44 3.24 -26.29 -1.62
CA PRO A 44 4.31 -26.86 -2.42
C PRO A 44 4.14 -26.56 -3.91
N GLY A 45 5.28 -26.45 -4.60
CA GLY A 45 5.36 -26.45 -6.06
C GLY A 45 5.22 -27.85 -6.68
N PRO A 46 5.59 -28.02 -7.97
CA PRO A 46 5.65 -29.34 -8.61
C PRO A 46 6.60 -30.34 -7.96
N ASP A 47 7.66 -29.86 -7.30
CA ASP A 47 8.67 -30.66 -6.61
C ASP A 47 8.22 -31.16 -5.22
N GLY A 48 7.00 -30.81 -4.78
CA GLY A 48 6.48 -31.17 -3.46
C GLY A 48 7.11 -30.42 -2.29
N LEU A 49 8.10 -29.52 -2.55
CA LEU A 49 8.82 -28.81 -1.50
C LEU A 49 8.12 -27.52 -1.07
N SER A 50 8.17 -27.23 0.21
CA SER A 50 7.62 -26.03 0.84
C SER A 50 8.68 -25.30 1.66
N TYR A 51 8.31 -24.18 2.31
CA TYR A 51 9.23 -23.45 3.18
C TYR A 51 9.75 -24.28 4.37
N LYS A 52 8.99 -25.26 4.86
CA LYS A 52 9.43 -26.19 5.91
C LYS A 52 10.70 -26.96 5.51
N ASN A 53 10.79 -27.34 4.25
CA ASN A 53 11.97 -28.05 3.72
C ASN A 53 13.21 -27.12 3.68
N ILE A 54 13.02 -25.81 3.47
CA ILE A 54 14.11 -24.81 3.56
C ILE A 54 14.65 -24.74 4.99
N LEU A 55 13.77 -24.72 6.01
CA LEU A 55 14.16 -24.64 7.42
C LEU A 55 14.95 -25.86 7.90
N ASN A 56 14.67 -27.03 7.33
CA ASN A 56 15.27 -28.30 7.75
C ASN A 56 16.61 -28.60 7.02
N ASN A 57 16.97 -27.78 6.03
CA ASN A 57 18.21 -27.97 5.27
C ASN A 57 19.36 -27.08 5.79
N ASN A 58 20.59 -27.52 5.54
CA ASN A 58 21.76 -26.66 5.75
C ASN A 58 21.64 -25.42 4.86
N ILE A 59 21.87 -24.24 5.45
CA ILE A 59 21.72 -22.95 4.77
C ILE A 59 22.66 -22.81 3.55
N GLU A 60 23.84 -23.40 3.59
CA GLU A 60 24.79 -23.38 2.48
C GLU A 60 24.24 -24.14 1.27
N ILE A 61 23.58 -25.31 1.51
CA ILE A 61 22.91 -26.08 0.45
C ILE A 61 21.76 -25.25 -0.14
N VAL A 62 20.97 -24.58 0.72
CA VAL A 62 19.87 -23.71 0.28
C VAL A 62 20.40 -22.58 -0.60
N ILE A 63 21.45 -21.88 -0.18
CA ILE A 63 22.08 -20.81 -0.96
C ILE A 63 22.59 -21.33 -2.31
N LYS A 64 23.25 -22.50 -2.32
CA LYS A 64 23.75 -23.15 -3.55
C LYS A 64 22.62 -23.47 -4.53
N GLU A 65 21.50 -23.99 -4.02
CA GLU A 65 20.30 -24.29 -4.81
C GLU A 65 19.66 -23.02 -5.42
N ILE A 66 19.60 -21.94 -4.67
CA ILE A 66 19.08 -20.66 -5.16
C ILE A 66 20.01 -20.07 -6.22
N LYS A 67 21.33 -20.07 -5.97
CA LYS A 67 22.33 -19.63 -6.95
C LYS A 67 22.27 -20.44 -8.25
N ALA A 68 22.04 -21.75 -8.16
CA ALA A 68 21.90 -22.60 -9.36
C ALA A 68 20.72 -22.17 -10.24
N ARG A 69 19.59 -21.72 -9.64
CA ARG A 69 18.44 -21.18 -10.38
C ARG A 69 18.72 -19.80 -10.96
N LEU A 70 19.31 -18.92 -10.18
CA LEU A 70 19.73 -17.59 -10.65
C LEU A 70 20.69 -17.68 -11.86
N LEU A 71 21.59 -18.66 -11.85
CA LEU A 71 22.54 -18.92 -12.94
C LEU A 71 21.91 -19.67 -14.14
N GLY A 72 20.64 -20.10 -14.04
CA GLY A 72 19.95 -20.85 -15.10
C GLY A 72 20.38 -22.31 -15.24
N LYS A 73 21.02 -22.88 -14.21
CA LYS A 73 21.40 -24.30 -14.18
C LYS A 73 20.22 -25.25 -13.92
N LYS A 74 19.08 -24.69 -13.51
CA LYS A 74 17.84 -25.42 -13.23
C LYS A 74 16.66 -24.69 -13.88
N GLN A 75 15.81 -25.42 -14.58
CA GLN A 75 14.59 -24.92 -15.20
C GLN A 75 13.51 -24.64 -14.15
N CYS A 76 12.75 -23.57 -14.34
CA CYS A 76 11.61 -23.22 -13.50
C CYS A 76 10.35 -23.94 -13.97
N TYR A 77 9.58 -24.49 -13.01
CA TYR A 77 8.32 -25.16 -13.25
C TYR A 77 7.23 -24.64 -12.33
N ALA A 78 5.98 -24.71 -12.80
CA ALA A 78 4.80 -24.44 -11.98
C ALA A 78 3.75 -25.54 -12.16
N ARG A 79 3.00 -25.83 -11.11
CA ARG A 79 1.73 -26.55 -11.22
C ARG A 79 0.58 -25.55 -11.31
N GLN A 80 -0.39 -25.84 -12.17
CA GLN A 80 -1.57 -24.99 -12.32
C GLN A 80 -2.65 -25.39 -11.31
N VAL A 81 -3.25 -24.36 -10.68
CA VAL A 81 -4.43 -24.50 -9.83
C VAL A 81 -5.50 -23.53 -10.33
N GLU A 82 -6.74 -24.00 -10.41
CA GLU A 82 -7.87 -23.18 -10.80
C GLU A 82 -8.62 -22.65 -9.58
N ILE A 83 -8.81 -21.33 -9.54
CA ILE A 83 -9.55 -20.64 -8.47
C ILE A 83 -10.79 -19.97 -9.07
N PRO A 84 -12.00 -20.21 -8.51
CA PRO A 84 -13.21 -19.59 -9.04
C PRO A 84 -13.22 -18.07 -8.84
N LYS A 85 -13.49 -17.34 -9.92
CA LYS A 85 -13.76 -15.90 -9.90
C LYS A 85 -15.20 -15.65 -9.42
N ALA A 86 -15.48 -14.41 -8.98
CA ALA A 86 -16.81 -14.02 -8.53
C ALA A 86 -17.91 -14.13 -9.60
N ASN A 87 -17.54 -14.18 -10.87
CA ASN A 87 -18.45 -14.35 -12.04
C ASN A 87 -18.57 -15.80 -12.52
N GLY A 88 -18.08 -16.78 -11.75
CA GLY A 88 -18.12 -18.21 -12.10
C GLY A 88 -17.01 -18.69 -13.03
N LYS A 89 -16.26 -17.80 -13.69
CA LYS A 89 -15.09 -18.19 -14.50
C LYS A 89 -13.93 -18.62 -13.60
N MET A 90 -13.08 -19.52 -14.09
CA MET A 90 -11.89 -19.96 -13.36
C MET A 90 -10.70 -19.02 -13.61
N ARG A 91 -9.87 -18.83 -12.59
CA ARG A 91 -8.56 -18.14 -12.68
C ARG A 91 -7.47 -19.19 -12.56
N LYS A 92 -6.60 -19.27 -13.55
CA LYS A 92 -5.44 -20.16 -13.55
C LYS A 92 -4.31 -19.52 -12.73
N LEU A 93 -3.87 -20.19 -11.67
CA LEU A 93 -2.77 -19.75 -10.82
C LEU A 93 -1.61 -20.73 -10.95
N GLY A 94 -0.43 -20.25 -11.30
CA GLY A 94 0.80 -21.04 -11.35
C GLY A 94 1.52 -21.04 -10.01
N ILE A 95 1.65 -22.20 -9.38
CA ILE A 95 2.39 -22.37 -8.13
C ILE A 95 3.78 -22.89 -8.45
N THR A 96 4.79 -22.03 -8.40
CA THR A 96 6.20 -22.36 -8.65
C THR A 96 6.84 -23.05 -7.45
N ASN A 97 7.98 -23.70 -7.66
CA ASN A 97 8.78 -24.30 -6.60
C ASN A 97 9.25 -23.23 -5.60
N ILE A 98 9.44 -23.63 -4.34
CA ILE A 98 9.82 -22.68 -3.27
C ILE A 98 11.17 -22.01 -3.56
N TYR A 99 12.12 -22.73 -4.09
CA TYR A 99 13.44 -22.18 -4.46
C TYR A 99 13.33 -21.18 -5.61
N ASP A 100 12.42 -21.39 -6.59
CA ASP A 100 12.17 -20.46 -7.68
C ASP A 100 11.55 -19.16 -7.16
N ARG A 101 10.62 -19.26 -6.18
CA ARG A 101 10.05 -18.07 -5.51
C ARG A 101 11.13 -17.26 -4.80
N ILE A 102 12.07 -17.91 -4.11
CA ILE A 102 13.18 -17.21 -3.44
C ILE A 102 14.10 -16.57 -4.47
N ALA A 103 14.44 -17.27 -5.56
CA ALA A 103 15.25 -16.70 -6.64
C ALA A 103 14.56 -15.48 -7.29
N GLN A 104 13.27 -15.55 -7.56
CA GLN A 104 12.48 -14.41 -8.03
C GLN A 104 12.46 -13.25 -7.03
N GLN A 105 12.41 -13.54 -5.72
CA GLN A 105 12.48 -12.52 -4.69
C GLN A 105 13.85 -11.84 -4.64
N CYS A 106 14.96 -12.57 -4.87
CA CYS A 106 16.29 -11.97 -4.98
C CYS A 106 16.35 -10.94 -6.11
N VAL A 107 15.79 -11.25 -7.26
CA VAL A 107 15.70 -10.33 -8.40
C VAL A 107 14.78 -9.15 -8.07
N ARG A 108 13.62 -9.40 -7.45
CA ARG A 108 12.67 -8.36 -7.06
C ARG A 108 13.29 -7.35 -6.10
N ASN A 109 14.08 -7.79 -5.11
CA ASN A 109 14.75 -6.90 -4.15
C ASN A 109 15.66 -5.88 -4.84
N VAL A 110 16.24 -6.24 -5.99
CA VAL A 110 17.12 -5.36 -6.78
C VAL A 110 16.32 -4.51 -7.77
N LEU A 111 15.30 -5.09 -8.40
CA LEU A 111 14.48 -4.43 -9.42
C LEU A 111 13.56 -3.37 -8.84
N GLU A 112 12.88 -3.69 -7.71
CA GLU A 112 11.82 -2.86 -7.13
C GLU A 112 12.27 -1.42 -6.84
N PRO A 113 13.43 -1.14 -6.17
CA PRO A 113 13.90 0.22 -5.95
C PRO A 113 14.14 1.01 -7.24
N ILE A 114 14.55 0.33 -8.30
CA ILE A 114 14.85 0.98 -9.59
C ILE A 114 13.55 1.44 -10.26
N VAL A 115 12.58 0.55 -10.38
CA VAL A 115 11.34 0.86 -11.11
C VAL A 115 10.40 1.73 -10.28
N GLU A 116 10.40 1.57 -8.94
CA GLU A 116 9.59 2.38 -8.03
C GLU A 116 9.95 3.86 -8.10
N ALA A 117 11.22 4.19 -8.31
CA ALA A 117 11.69 5.57 -8.53
C ALA A 117 11.05 6.24 -9.75
N HIS A 118 10.55 5.46 -10.70
CA HIS A 118 10.00 5.95 -11.97
C HIS A 118 8.48 5.81 -12.08
N PHE A 119 7.86 4.89 -11.34
CA PHE A 119 6.43 4.64 -11.47
C PHE A 119 5.58 5.86 -11.21
N ASN A 120 4.51 5.99 -11.99
CA ASN A 120 3.56 7.07 -11.86
C ASN A 120 2.94 7.04 -10.44
N PRO A 121 2.91 8.17 -9.71
CA PRO A 121 2.26 8.25 -8.41
C PRO A 121 0.78 7.83 -8.41
N GLU A 122 0.11 7.94 -9.54
CA GLU A 122 -1.30 7.59 -9.73
C GLU A 122 -1.52 6.09 -10.01
N SER A 123 -0.45 5.31 -9.96
CA SER A 123 -0.45 3.84 -10.01
C SER A 123 -0.35 3.25 -8.61
N PHE A 124 -1.29 2.36 -8.23
CA PHE A 124 -1.43 1.87 -6.84
C PHE A 124 -1.23 0.37 -6.68
N GLY A 125 -1.61 -0.44 -7.67
CA GLY A 125 -1.58 -1.90 -7.56
C GLY A 125 -0.16 -2.48 -7.46
N PHE A 126 0.04 -3.48 -6.59
CA PHE A 126 1.27 -4.25 -6.44
C PHE A 126 2.52 -3.45 -6.04
N ARG A 127 2.36 -2.26 -5.49
CA ARG A 127 3.44 -1.39 -5.03
C ARG A 127 3.49 -1.34 -3.50
N ARG A 128 4.68 -1.16 -2.95
CA ARG A 128 4.86 -0.94 -1.50
C ARG A 128 4.12 0.34 -1.08
N ASP A 129 3.53 0.31 0.11
CA ASP A 129 2.81 1.41 0.74
C ASP A 129 1.66 1.99 -0.09
N ARG A 130 1.21 1.23 -1.09
CA ARG A 130 0.05 1.54 -1.92
C ARG A 130 -1.04 0.51 -1.72
N ASN A 131 -2.28 0.98 -1.64
CA ASN A 131 -3.44 0.11 -1.45
C ASN A 131 -4.69 0.61 -2.19
N ALA A 132 -5.73 -0.23 -2.18
CA ALA A 132 -6.99 0.07 -2.86
C ALA A 132 -7.73 1.26 -2.26
N LEU A 133 -7.63 1.48 -0.95
CA LEU A 133 -8.28 2.61 -0.27
C LEU A 133 -7.66 3.94 -0.70
N GLN A 134 -6.34 4.01 -0.79
CA GLN A 134 -5.64 5.17 -1.31
C GLN A 134 -6.06 5.49 -2.74
N CYS A 135 -6.19 4.46 -3.60
CA CYS A 135 -6.65 4.63 -4.98
C CYS A 135 -8.08 5.21 -5.03
N VAL A 136 -9.01 4.66 -4.26
CA VAL A 136 -10.41 5.15 -4.18
C VAL A 136 -10.47 6.57 -3.62
N ALA A 137 -9.70 6.88 -2.58
CA ALA A 137 -9.62 8.23 -2.01
C ALA A 137 -9.07 9.22 -3.02
N TYR A 138 -8.06 8.82 -3.79
CA TYR A 138 -7.45 9.63 -4.84
C TYR A 138 -8.44 9.92 -5.97
N ILE A 139 -9.20 8.93 -6.43
CA ILE A 139 -10.28 9.10 -7.42
C ILE A 139 -11.32 10.09 -6.90
N ALA A 140 -11.84 9.87 -5.69
CA ALA A 140 -12.87 10.72 -5.10
C ALA A 140 -12.40 12.17 -4.97
N THR A 141 -11.14 12.39 -4.56
CA THR A 141 -10.55 13.72 -4.46
C THR A 141 -10.32 14.35 -5.84
N SER A 142 -9.85 13.58 -6.82
CA SER A 142 -9.64 14.07 -8.18
C SER A 142 -10.93 14.55 -8.84
N LEU A 143 -12.02 13.81 -8.62
CA LEU A 143 -13.34 14.14 -9.16
C LEU A 143 -13.93 15.43 -8.55
N GLN A 144 -13.52 15.85 -7.35
CA GLN A 144 -13.95 17.14 -6.77
C GLN A 144 -13.59 18.35 -7.63
N PHE A 145 -12.57 18.23 -8.47
CA PHE A 145 -12.10 19.30 -9.35
C PHE A 145 -12.65 19.21 -10.78
N VAL A 146 -13.56 18.25 -11.05
CA VAL A 146 -14.15 18.03 -12.37
C VAL A 146 -15.65 18.25 -12.29
N ASN A 147 -16.12 19.38 -12.79
CA ASN A 147 -17.55 19.70 -12.85
C ASN A 147 -18.23 18.99 -14.01
N GLU A 148 -17.58 18.99 -15.19
CA GLU A 148 -18.02 18.40 -16.44
C GLU A 148 -16.86 17.66 -17.10
N GLY A 149 -17.14 16.53 -17.73
CA GLY A 149 -16.15 15.73 -18.42
C GLY A 149 -16.58 14.28 -18.57
N LYS A 150 -15.60 13.43 -18.88
CA LYS A 150 -15.82 11.99 -19.10
C LYS A 150 -14.82 11.16 -18.30
N ILE A 151 -15.24 9.97 -17.94
CA ILE A 151 -14.38 8.92 -17.41
C ILE A 151 -14.42 7.74 -18.36
N TYR A 152 -13.24 7.30 -18.77
CA TYR A 152 -13.06 6.02 -19.44
C TYR A 152 -12.63 5.00 -18.41
N ASP A 153 -13.55 4.09 -18.05
CA ASP A 153 -13.34 2.97 -17.11
C ASP A 153 -13.00 1.74 -17.95
N CYS A 154 -11.74 1.34 -17.97
CA CYS A 154 -11.18 0.37 -18.90
C CYS A 154 -10.71 -0.90 -18.20
N ASP A 155 -11.08 -2.04 -18.77
CA ASP A 155 -10.64 -3.40 -18.42
C ASP A 155 -9.84 -3.99 -19.58
N LEU A 156 -8.61 -4.48 -19.29
CA LEU A 156 -7.81 -5.18 -20.28
C LEU A 156 -8.17 -6.68 -20.32
N SER A 157 -8.26 -7.24 -21.52
CA SER A 157 -8.54 -8.67 -21.70
C SER A 157 -7.35 -9.51 -21.28
N ASN A 158 -7.50 -10.29 -20.20
CA ASN A 158 -6.48 -11.25 -19.73
C ASN A 158 -5.06 -10.67 -19.67
N TYR A 159 -4.90 -9.43 -19.17
CA TYR A 159 -3.65 -8.68 -19.22
C TYR A 159 -2.41 -9.49 -18.83
N PHE A 160 -2.44 -10.17 -17.67
CA PHE A 160 -1.33 -11.00 -17.22
C PHE A 160 -0.97 -12.13 -18.19
N ASP A 161 -1.94 -12.68 -18.90
CA ASP A 161 -1.76 -13.82 -19.78
C ASP A 161 -1.31 -13.41 -21.20
N THR A 162 -1.32 -12.10 -21.52
CA THR A 162 -0.99 -11.57 -22.85
C THR A 162 0.29 -10.76 -22.90
N VAL A 163 0.84 -10.34 -21.76
CA VAL A 163 2.09 -9.56 -21.70
C VAL A 163 3.27 -10.38 -22.23
N CYS A 164 3.97 -9.87 -23.24
CA CYS A 164 5.19 -10.47 -23.79
C CYS A 164 6.41 -10.11 -22.94
N ILE A 165 7.15 -11.12 -22.47
CA ILE A 165 8.33 -10.91 -21.61
C ILE A 165 9.45 -10.13 -22.31
N ASP A 166 9.65 -10.33 -23.59
CA ASP A 166 10.70 -9.62 -24.34
C ASP A 166 10.39 -8.12 -24.43
N LYS A 167 9.12 -7.75 -24.64
CA LYS A 167 8.70 -6.35 -24.58
C LYS A 167 8.91 -5.73 -23.20
N VAL A 168 8.66 -6.48 -22.13
CA VAL A 168 8.97 -6.02 -20.76
C VAL A 168 10.45 -5.76 -20.58
N ILE A 169 11.31 -6.66 -21.07
CA ILE A 169 12.78 -6.49 -21.03
C ILE A 169 13.20 -5.21 -21.76
N ASP A 170 12.59 -4.92 -22.91
CA ASP A 170 12.90 -3.69 -23.65
C ASP A 170 12.42 -2.43 -22.88
N LYS A 171 11.25 -2.48 -22.21
CA LYS A 171 10.80 -1.37 -21.35
C LYS A 171 11.74 -1.16 -20.15
N LEU A 172 12.29 -2.23 -19.56
CA LEU A 172 13.31 -2.11 -18.51
C LEU A 172 14.57 -1.37 -19.01
N LYS A 173 15.02 -1.64 -20.23
CA LYS A 173 16.15 -0.94 -20.85
C LYS A 173 15.83 0.53 -21.13
N ILE A 174 14.72 0.77 -21.82
CA ILE A 174 14.35 2.10 -22.33
C ILE A 174 13.93 3.03 -21.20
N ASN A 175 12.95 2.60 -20.40
CA ASN A 175 12.28 3.44 -19.42
C ASN A 175 12.99 3.48 -18.07
N HIS A 176 13.70 2.39 -17.70
CA HIS A 176 14.34 2.26 -16.39
C HIS A 176 15.87 2.21 -16.46
N LYS A 177 16.45 2.37 -17.65
CA LYS A 177 17.91 2.45 -17.89
C LYS A 177 18.69 1.24 -17.35
N ILE A 178 18.08 0.05 -17.40
CA ILE A 178 18.73 -1.20 -16.99
C ILE A 178 19.44 -1.83 -18.20
N PHE A 179 20.77 -1.90 -18.15
CA PHE A 179 21.61 -2.42 -19.23
C PHE A 179 22.48 -3.62 -18.80
N ASP A 180 22.34 -4.10 -17.57
CA ASP A 180 23.01 -5.31 -17.10
C ASP A 180 22.40 -6.54 -17.79
N LEU A 181 23.15 -7.12 -18.73
CA LEU A 181 22.68 -8.22 -19.56
C LEU A 181 22.40 -9.49 -18.74
N GLU A 182 23.24 -9.80 -17.75
CA GLU A 182 23.03 -11.00 -16.92
C GLU A 182 21.79 -10.85 -16.03
N PHE A 183 21.56 -9.65 -15.51
CA PHE A 183 20.34 -9.34 -14.76
C PHE A 183 19.08 -9.52 -15.63
N LEU A 184 19.08 -8.96 -16.84
CA LEU A 184 17.94 -9.07 -17.77
C LEU A 184 17.73 -10.51 -18.24
N LYS A 185 18.80 -11.25 -18.54
CA LYS A 185 18.72 -12.69 -18.86
C LYS A 185 18.17 -13.49 -17.68
N CYS A 186 18.55 -13.14 -16.45
CA CYS A 186 18.04 -13.80 -15.25
C CYS A 186 16.55 -13.57 -15.08
N ILE A 187 16.03 -12.35 -15.28
CA ILE A 187 14.59 -12.07 -15.27
C ILE A 187 13.89 -12.94 -16.30
N LYS A 188 14.37 -12.97 -17.54
CA LYS A 188 13.77 -13.77 -18.61
C LYS A 188 13.77 -15.26 -18.26
N ARG A 189 14.88 -15.83 -17.77
CA ARG A 189 14.97 -17.23 -17.33
C ARG A 189 13.98 -17.58 -16.22
N LEU A 190 13.90 -16.75 -15.18
CA LEU A 190 13.02 -16.97 -14.03
C LEU A 190 11.52 -16.81 -14.37
N MET A 191 11.21 -16.10 -15.45
CA MET A 191 9.85 -15.98 -15.99
C MET A 191 9.53 -17.02 -17.07
N TRP A 192 10.55 -17.75 -17.56
CA TRP A 192 10.37 -18.87 -18.48
C TRP A 192 9.95 -20.10 -17.73
N ILE A 193 8.64 -20.20 -17.43
CA ILE A 193 8.05 -21.18 -16.52
C ILE A 193 7.12 -22.11 -17.30
N ASP A 194 7.56 -23.37 -17.43
CA ASP A 194 6.71 -24.43 -17.98
C ASP A 194 5.69 -24.88 -16.93
N ILE A 195 4.50 -25.23 -17.38
CA ILE A 195 3.45 -25.79 -16.52
C ILE A 195 3.49 -27.32 -16.59
N ILE A 196 3.41 -27.95 -15.42
CA ILE A 196 3.27 -29.40 -15.27
C ILE A 196 1.88 -29.69 -14.71
N ASN A 197 0.93 -30.16 -15.58
CA ASN A 197 -0.43 -30.49 -15.13
C ASN A 197 -1.29 -31.18 -16.23
N PRO A 198 -1.55 -32.44 -16.22
CA PRO A 198 -0.66 -33.57 -15.97
C PRO A 198 0.45 -33.67 -17.01
N PHE A 199 0.30 -32.97 -18.14
CA PHE A 199 1.29 -32.87 -19.21
C PHE A 199 2.07 -31.55 -19.12
N LYS A 200 3.28 -31.58 -19.66
CA LYS A 200 4.12 -30.37 -19.72
C LYS A 200 3.61 -29.43 -20.82
N GLU A 201 3.20 -28.22 -20.43
CA GLU A 201 2.96 -27.11 -21.36
C GLU A 201 4.18 -26.20 -21.38
N ALA A 202 4.86 -26.15 -22.52
CA ALA A 202 6.01 -25.29 -22.72
C ALA A 202 5.59 -23.80 -22.74
N TYR A 203 6.40 -22.95 -22.14
CA TYR A 203 6.19 -21.51 -22.18
C TYR A 203 6.69 -20.95 -23.52
N ASN A 204 5.90 -20.08 -24.13
CA ASN A 204 6.17 -19.49 -25.45
C ASN A 204 6.63 -18.01 -25.40
N GLY A 205 6.95 -17.48 -24.23
CA GLY A 205 7.37 -16.08 -24.07
C GLY A 205 6.21 -15.10 -23.86
N ILE A 206 4.97 -15.59 -23.84
CA ILE A 206 3.75 -14.78 -23.66
C ILE A 206 3.09 -15.15 -22.31
N GLY A 207 2.70 -14.13 -21.58
CA GLY A 207 2.03 -14.22 -20.28
C GLY A 207 3.01 -14.17 -19.10
N LEU A 208 2.68 -13.29 -18.15
CA LEU A 208 3.29 -13.27 -16.83
C LEU A 208 2.49 -14.21 -15.93
N ARG A 209 2.99 -15.42 -15.72
CA ARG A 209 2.28 -16.47 -14.97
C ARG A 209 1.73 -15.92 -13.64
N GLN A 210 0.40 -15.93 -13.46
CA GLN A 210 -0.24 -15.49 -12.22
C GLN A 210 0.22 -16.37 -11.05
N GLY A 211 0.65 -15.75 -9.97
CA GLY A 211 1.21 -16.42 -8.78
C GLY A 211 2.72 -16.36 -8.66
N THR A 212 3.43 -15.81 -9.65
CA THR A 212 4.87 -15.54 -9.58
C THR A 212 5.17 -14.28 -8.76
N ILE A 213 6.36 -14.21 -8.17
CA ILE A 213 6.80 -13.06 -7.36
C ILE A 213 7.14 -11.84 -8.24
N LEU A 214 7.68 -12.08 -9.44
CA LEU A 214 8.06 -11.02 -10.38
C LEU A 214 6.90 -10.54 -11.26
N GLY A 215 5.89 -11.38 -11.52
CA GLY A 215 4.78 -11.05 -12.43
C GLY A 215 4.14 -9.70 -12.16
N PRO A 216 3.73 -9.37 -10.93
CA PRO A 216 3.08 -8.10 -10.62
C PRO A 216 3.92 -6.86 -10.91
N ILE A 217 5.20 -6.88 -10.59
CA ILE A 217 6.09 -5.72 -10.85
C ILE A 217 6.39 -5.56 -12.33
N LEU A 218 6.55 -6.67 -13.07
CA LEU A 218 6.76 -6.66 -14.51
C LEU A 218 5.52 -6.20 -15.29
N ALA A 219 4.32 -6.55 -14.80
CA ALA A 219 3.06 -6.01 -15.31
C ALA A 219 3.00 -4.48 -15.14
N ASN A 220 3.42 -3.96 -13.99
CA ASN A 220 3.51 -2.52 -13.79
C ASN A 220 4.54 -1.85 -14.70
N VAL A 221 5.70 -2.47 -14.93
CA VAL A 221 6.73 -1.99 -15.86
C VAL A 221 6.16 -1.85 -17.28
N MET A 222 5.42 -2.86 -17.73
CA MET A 222 4.80 -2.84 -19.06
C MET A 222 3.82 -1.69 -19.22
N PHE A 223 2.91 -1.52 -18.25
CA PHE A 223 1.89 -0.48 -18.32
C PHE A 223 2.47 0.94 -18.13
N HIS A 224 3.54 1.07 -17.38
CA HIS A 224 4.21 2.35 -17.13
C HIS A 224 4.67 3.05 -18.43
N ASP A 225 4.94 2.30 -19.48
CA ASP A 225 5.28 2.85 -20.80
C ASP A 225 4.14 3.72 -21.37
N PHE A 226 2.89 3.28 -21.25
CA PHE A 226 1.74 4.11 -21.62
C PHE A 226 1.61 5.36 -20.74
N GLU A 227 1.82 5.20 -19.42
CA GLU A 227 1.80 6.34 -18.48
C GLU A 227 2.83 7.42 -18.86
N ILE A 228 4.01 7.02 -19.34
CA ILE A 228 5.05 7.94 -19.84
C ILE A 228 4.55 8.66 -21.10
N LYS A 229 3.99 7.93 -22.08
CA LYS A 229 3.43 8.51 -23.33
C LYS A 229 2.36 9.55 -22.99
N LEU A 230 1.43 9.22 -22.09
CA LEU A 230 0.36 10.13 -21.64
C LEU A 230 0.91 11.38 -20.95
N ASN A 231 1.89 11.21 -20.04
CA ASN A 231 2.50 12.33 -19.35
C ASN A 231 3.19 13.30 -20.29
N ASN A 232 3.85 12.80 -21.34
CA ASN A 232 4.50 13.64 -22.35
C ASN A 232 3.49 14.49 -23.13
N ILE A 233 2.33 13.92 -23.50
CA ILE A 233 1.25 14.64 -24.18
C ILE A 233 0.66 15.73 -23.27
N ASN A 234 0.47 15.42 -21.99
CA ASN A 234 -0.02 16.38 -21.01
C ASN A 234 0.98 17.51 -20.71
N GLY A 235 2.14 17.54 -21.35
CA GLY A 235 3.18 18.55 -21.14
C GLY A 235 3.96 18.35 -19.83
N PHE A 236 3.85 17.19 -19.22
CA PHE A 236 4.60 16.81 -18.03
C PHE A 236 5.98 16.28 -18.43
N THR A 237 6.88 17.19 -18.82
CA THR A 237 8.26 16.80 -19.09
C THR A 237 8.99 16.54 -17.78
N ARG A 238 9.51 15.32 -17.63
CA ARG A 238 10.41 14.93 -16.55
C ARG A 238 11.78 15.59 -16.73
N LYS A 239 11.95 16.85 -16.34
CA LYS A 239 13.30 17.43 -16.33
C LYS A 239 14.17 16.90 -15.21
N ASN A 240 13.59 16.50 -14.07
CA ASN A 240 14.28 15.80 -12.97
C ASN A 240 13.29 14.87 -12.29
N GLY A 241 13.59 13.58 -12.16
CA GLY A 241 12.72 12.58 -11.51
C GLY A 241 12.19 12.99 -10.13
N ARG A 242 12.96 13.81 -9.42
CA ARG A 242 12.55 14.42 -8.14
C ARG A 242 11.36 15.38 -8.27
N ASP A 243 11.27 16.15 -9.33
CA ASP A 243 10.23 17.18 -9.48
C ASP A 243 8.89 16.54 -9.83
N PHE A 244 8.90 15.46 -10.61
CA PHE A 244 7.69 14.72 -10.92
C PHE A 244 7.14 13.97 -9.68
N ILE A 245 7.98 13.25 -8.95
CA ILE A 245 7.60 12.59 -7.69
C ILE A 245 7.15 13.62 -6.66
N LYS A 246 7.82 14.76 -6.54
CA LYS A 246 7.43 15.83 -5.63
C LYS A 246 6.15 16.53 -6.05
N SER A 247 5.88 16.71 -7.34
CA SER A 247 4.70 17.45 -7.82
C SER A 247 3.41 16.65 -7.73
N THR A 248 3.45 15.32 -7.89
CA THR A 248 2.27 14.46 -7.81
C THR A 248 1.89 14.00 -6.40
N VAL A 249 2.83 14.07 -5.46
CA VAL A 249 2.63 13.68 -4.05
C VAL A 249 1.78 14.68 -3.27
N PHE A 250 1.62 15.88 -3.78
CA PHE A 250 1.23 17.01 -2.96
C PHE A 250 -0.20 17.48 -3.12
N ILE A 251 -1.15 16.61 -2.83
CA ILE A 251 -2.38 17.05 -2.21
C ILE A 251 -2.12 16.99 -0.70
N ASN A 252 -1.36 17.94 -0.19
CA ASN A 252 -1.09 18.00 1.23
C ASN A 252 -1.44 19.35 1.84
N TYR A 253 -2.15 19.28 2.93
CA TYR A 253 -2.42 20.38 3.83
C TYR A 253 -1.11 20.81 4.52
N GLY A 254 -0.67 22.03 4.29
CA GLY A 254 0.53 22.59 4.88
C GLY A 254 1.50 23.19 3.85
N ARG A 255 2.77 23.36 4.19
CA ARG A 255 3.80 23.96 3.31
C ARG A 255 4.00 23.24 1.96
N ALA A 256 3.71 21.95 1.88
CA ALA A 256 3.64 21.17 0.65
C ALA A 256 2.53 21.64 -0.29
N TYR A 257 1.49 22.27 0.20
CA TYR A 257 0.37 22.84 -0.55
C TYR A 257 0.79 23.82 -1.66
N LYS A 258 1.90 24.55 -1.52
CA LYS A 258 2.39 25.46 -2.56
C LYS A 258 2.88 24.72 -3.83
N LYS A 259 3.59 23.58 -3.69
CA LYS A 259 4.09 22.79 -4.84
C LYS A 259 3.02 21.88 -5.44
N GLY A 260 2.16 21.31 -4.63
CA GLY A 260 1.00 20.57 -5.10
C GLY A 260 -0.03 21.46 -5.81
N LYS A 261 -0.15 22.73 -5.42
CA LYS A 261 -0.94 23.71 -6.16
C LYS A 261 -0.43 23.89 -7.60
N GLU A 262 0.87 23.92 -7.85
CA GLU A 262 1.41 24.07 -9.20
C GLU A 262 1.00 22.90 -10.12
N PHE A 263 1.03 21.66 -9.64
CA PHE A 263 0.58 20.51 -10.41
C PHE A 263 -0.93 20.54 -10.69
N TYR A 264 -1.75 20.77 -9.64
CA TYR A 264 -3.19 20.95 -9.82
C TYR A 264 -3.55 22.17 -10.65
N PHE A 265 -2.85 23.27 -10.50
CA PHE A 265 -3.04 24.46 -11.32
C PHE A 265 -2.68 24.21 -12.78
N ASN A 266 -1.62 23.48 -13.08
CA ASN A 266 -1.26 23.14 -14.44
C ASN A 266 -2.27 22.16 -15.06
N TRP A 267 -2.77 21.17 -14.31
CA TRP A 267 -3.87 20.32 -14.74
C TRP A 267 -5.19 21.11 -14.88
N ILE A 268 -5.46 22.04 -13.97
CA ILE A 268 -6.63 22.95 -14.03
C ILE A 268 -6.50 23.95 -15.20
N LYS A 269 -5.33 24.48 -15.47
CA LYS A 269 -5.08 25.40 -16.58
C LYS A 269 -5.05 24.69 -17.94
N ASN A 270 -4.46 23.51 -18.00
CA ASN A 270 -4.42 22.72 -19.21
C ASN A 270 -5.74 21.98 -19.36
N ARG A 271 -6.69 22.60 -20.08
CA ARG A 271 -8.01 22.02 -20.37
C ARG A 271 -7.96 20.71 -21.14
N ARG A 272 -6.81 20.38 -21.75
CA ARG A 272 -6.57 19.15 -22.52
C ARG A 272 -5.93 18.01 -21.72
N ALA A 273 -5.58 18.22 -20.44
CA ALA A 273 -4.95 17.18 -19.66
C ALA A 273 -5.94 16.07 -19.28
N VAL A 274 -5.63 14.85 -19.69
CA VAL A 274 -6.31 13.63 -19.26
C VAL A 274 -5.49 12.97 -18.17
N ARG A 275 -6.14 12.61 -17.06
CA ARG A 275 -5.49 11.98 -15.91
C ARG A 275 -5.75 10.48 -15.91
N ILE A 276 -4.71 9.69 -15.65
CA ILE A 276 -4.83 8.25 -15.43
C ILE A 276 -4.75 7.93 -13.93
N ILE A 277 -5.61 7.04 -13.44
CA ILE A 277 -5.54 6.48 -12.09
C ILE A 277 -5.68 4.97 -12.22
N ARG A 278 -4.69 4.22 -11.73
CA ARG A 278 -4.56 2.80 -12.01
C ARG A 278 -4.36 1.96 -10.76
N TYR A 279 -5.00 0.81 -10.72
CA TYR A 279 -4.76 -0.26 -9.76
C TYR A 279 -4.50 -1.59 -10.49
N ALA A 280 -3.24 -1.94 -10.71
CA ALA A 280 -2.81 -3.06 -11.54
C ALA A 280 -3.27 -2.92 -13.00
N ASP A 281 -4.16 -3.80 -13.47
CA ASP A 281 -4.80 -3.80 -14.78
C ASP A 281 -6.10 -2.99 -14.83
N ASP A 282 -6.74 -2.74 -13.70
CA ASP A 282 -7.91 -1.86 -13.60
C ASP A 282 -7.46 -0.39 -13.61
N PHE A 283 -7.96 0.44 -14.52
CA PHE A 283 -7.65 1.87 -14.54
C PHE A 283 -8.79 2.72 -15.09
N ILE A 284 -8.74 4.00 -14.76
CA ILE A 284 -9.62 5.02 -15.32
C ILE A 284 -8.81 6.16 -15.92
N LEU A 285 -9.32 6.71 -17.02
CA LEU A 285 -8.90 8.02 -17.54
C LEU A 285 -9.98 9.05 -17.17
N ILE A 286 -9.57 10.20 -16.66
CA ILE A 286 -10.47 11.32 -16.34
C ILE A 286 -10.10 12.48 -17.24
N GLY A 287 -11.01 12.85 -18.17
CA GLY A 287 -10.89 14.02 -19.04
C GLY A 287 -11.89 15.10 -18.64
N ARG A 288 -11.48 16.36 -18.75
CA ARG A 288 -12.33 17.54 -18.45
C ARG A 288 -13.06 18.09 -19.66
N GLY A 289 -12.61 17.76 -20.88
CA GLY A 289 -13.22 18.11 -22.15
C GLY A 289 -13.82 16.90 -22.85
N TYR A 290 -14.59 17.16 -23.92
CA TYR A 290 -15.20 16.08 -24.69
C TYR A 290 -14.23 15.48 -25.69
N ASP A 291 -13.34 16.27 -26.27
CA ASP A 291 -12.53 15.87 -27.42
C ASP A 291 -11.20 15.23 -27.02
N ASP A 292 -10.57 15.71 -25.95
CA ASP A 292 -9.22 15.25 -25.55
C ASP A 292 -9.17 13.81 -25.06
N ILE A 293 -10.25 13.30 -24.46
CA ILE A 293 -10.28 11.92 -23.93
C ILE A 293 -10.32 10.90 -25.07
N TYR A 294 -10.94 11.22 -26.21
CA TYR A 294 -11.02 10.31 -27.36
C TYR A 294 -9.66 10.11 -28.00
N ASP A 295 -8.87 11.17 -28.16
CA ASP A 295 -7.51 11.11 -28.69
C ASP A 295 -6.62 10.22 -27.82
N ILE A 296 -6.78 10.33 -26.48
CA ILE A 296 -6.05 9.50 -25.53
C ILE A 296 -6.53 8.04 -25.56
N ILE A 297 -7.82 7.80 -25.73
CA ILE A 297 -8.37 6.44 -25.89
C ILE A 297 -7.80 5.80 -27.17
N MET A 298 -7.79 6.49 -28.29
CA MET A 298 -7.21 6.01 -29.55
C MET A 298 -5.72 5.68 -29.37
N MET A 299 -4.95 6.58 -28.76
CA MET A 299 -3.54 6.36 -28.46
C MET A 299 -3.34 5.13 -27.54
N PHE A 300 -4.23 4.91 -26.58
CA PHE A 300 -4.18 3.74 -25.70
C PHE A 300 -4.46 2.45 -26.46
N GLU A 301 -5.46 2.44 -27.33
CA GLU A 301 -5.80 1.28 -28.16
C GLU A 301 -4.65 0.94 -29.12
N ASP A 302 -4.00 1.94 -29.70
CA ASP A 302 -2.84 1.74 -30.57
C ASP A 302 -1.65 1.21 -29.76
N TRP A 303 -1.41 1.78 -28.58
CA TRP A 303 -0.39 1.24 -27.66
C TRP A 303 -0.69 -0.23 -27.26
N CYS A 304 -1.96 -0.58 -27.06
CA CYS A 304 -2.36 -1.96 -26.82
C CYS A 304 -2.01 -2.86 -28.00
N LYS A 305 -2.37 -2.47 -29.23
CA LYS A 305 -2.04 -3.23 -30.46
C LYS A 305 -0.53 -3.41 -30.63
N GLU A 306 0.26 -2.33 -30.47
CA GLU A 306 1.71 -2.35 -30.52
C GLU A 306 2.32 -3.37 -29.53
N ASN A 307 1.67 -3.55 -28.40
CA ASN A 307 2.16 -4.41 -27.31
C ASN A 307 1.50 -5.80 -27.26
N GLY A 308 0.60 -6.13 -28.20
CA GLY A 308 -0.10 -7.42 -28.23
C GLY A 308 -1.15 -7.55 -27.11
N LEU A 309 -1.68 -6.41 -26.65
CA LEU A 309 -2.72 -6.32 -25.63
C LEU A 309 -4.07 -5.98 -26.29
N SER A 310 -5.17 -6.25 -25.60
CA SER A 310 -6.50 -5.91 -26.07
C SER A 310 -7.40 -5.39 -24.98
N VAL A 311 -8.25 -4.43 -25.34
CA VAL A 311 -9.29 -3.88 -24.47
C VAL A 311 -10.47 -4.86 -24.40
N ASN A 312 -11.06 -4.99 -23.23
CA ASN A 312 -12.30 -5.76 -23.04
C ASN A 312 -13.51 -4.83 -23.23
N ASN A 313 -14.05 -4.79 -24.44
CA ASN A 313 -15.15 -3.89 -24.80
C ASN A 313 -16.42 -4.12 -23.98
N ASP A 314 -16.70 -5.38 -23.56
CA ASP A 314 -17.90 -5.69 -22.77
C ASP A 314 -17.89 -5.05 -21.38
N LYS A 315 -16.69 -4.81 -20.84
CA LYS A 315 -16.52 -4.24 -19.50
C LYS A 315 -16.09 -2.78 -19.49
N THR A 316 -15.48 -2.34 -20.57
CA THR A 316 -15.02 -0.96 -20.73
C THR A 316 -16.20 0.00 -20.91
N LYS A 317 -16.17 1.15 -20.24
CA LYS A 317 -17.28 2.11 -20.22
C LYS A 317 -16.78 3.53 -20.33
N LEU A 318 -17.48 4.32 -21.14
CA LEU A 318 -17.32 5.76 -21.15
C LEU A 318 -18.48 6.39 -20.35
N ILE A 319 -18.17 7.09 -19.28
CA ILE A 319 -19.13 7.61 -18.30
C ILE A 319 -19.08 9.13 -18.32
N ASN A 320 -20.21 9.80 -18.56
CA ASN A 320 -20.31 11.26 -18.44
C ASN A 320 -20.36 11.68 -16.97
N ILE A 321 -19.61 12.69 -16.59
CA ILE A 321 -19.62 13.27 -15.24
C ILE A 321 -20.81 14.26 -15.18
N THR A 322 -21.94 13.78 -14.71
CA THR A 322 -23.19 14.53 -14.52
C THR A 322 -23.56 14.55 -13.03
N LYS A 323 -24.69 15.19 -12.68
CA LYS A 323 -25.22 15.19 -11.30
C LYS A 323 -25.56 13.77 -10.81
N ASP A 324 -26.00 12.88 -11.71
CA ASP A 324 -26.39 11.50 -11.40
C ASP A 324 -25.28 10.48 -11.67
N PHE A 325 -24.08 10.95 -11.85
CA PHE A 325 -22.91 10.16 -12.14
C PHE A 325 -22.69 9.06 -11.08
N LYS A 326 -22.33 7.86 -11.58
CA LYS A 326 -21.94 6.72 -10.78
C LYS A 326 -20.75 5.99 -11.39
N LEU A 327 -19.63 5.96 -10.69
CA LEU A 327 -18.49 5.12 -10.99
C LEU A 327 -18.42 3.96 -10.02
N THR A 328 -18.13 2.75 -10.52
CA THR A 328 -17.87 1.58 -9.68
C THR A 328 -16.42 1.15 -9.87
N PHE A 329 -15.59 1.31 -8.84
CA PHE A 329 -14.17 0.99 -8.91
C PHE A 329 -13.69 0.32 -7.62
N LEU A 330 -12.85 -0.71 -7.71
CA LEU A 330 -12.29 -1.46 -6.57
C LEU A 330 -13.34 -1.79 -5.48
N GLY A 331 -14.52 -2.25 -5.87
CA GLY A 331 -15.56 -2.62 -4.93
C GLY A 331 -16.35 -1.47 -4.30
N TYR A 332 -16.04 -0.23 -4.65
CA TYR A 332 -16.76 0.97 -4.23
C TYR A 332 -17.65 1.51 -5.34
N ASN A 333 -18.80 2.06 -4.96
CA ASN A 333 -19.58 2.99 -5.78
C ASN A 333 -19.22 4.42 -5.35
N ILE A 334 -18.83 5.24 -6.32
CA ILE A 334 -18.53 6.65 -6.16
C ILE A 334 -19.64 7.43 -6.87
N LYS A 335 -20.40 8.24 -6.11
CA LYS A 335 -21.52 9.04 -6.61
C LYS A 335 -21.37 10.49 -6.20
N LYS A 336 -21.79 11.44 -7.04
CA LYS A 336 -21.86 12.86 -6.67
C LYS A 336 -22.96 13.06 -5.61
N LYS A 337 -22.72 13.92 -4.62
CA LYS A 337 -23.69 14.23 -3.59
C LYS A 337 -24.56 15.41 -4.06
N SER A 338 -25.88 15.24 -4.03
CA SER A 338 -26.84 16.23 -4.54
C SER A 338 -26.89 17.55 -3.74
N THR A 339 -26.46 17.53 -2.47
CA THR A 339 -26.66 18.64 -1.51
C THR A 339 -25.47 19.58 -1.35
N LYS A 340 -24.29 19.22 -1.84
CA LYS A 340 -23.08 20.05 -1.78
C LYS A 340 -22.29 19.90 -3.07
N GLU A 341 -21.97 21.00 -3.72
CA GLU A 341 -21.08 21.01 -4.87
C GLU A 341 -19.75 20.34 -4.49
N ASN A 342 -19.24 19.50 -5.41
CA ASN A 342 -17.95 18.83 -5.33
C ASN A 342 -17.77 17.86 -4.16
N SER A 343 -18.83 17.28 -3.60
CA SER A 343 -18.75 16.21 -2.62
C SER A 343 -19.24 14.87 -3.19
N PHE A 344 -18.60 13.76 -2.76
CA PHE A 344 -18.90 12.41 -3.24
C PHE A 344 -19.34 11.50 -2.10
N LEU A 345 -20.29 10.60 -2.42
CA LEU A 345 -20.72 9.50 -1.56
C LEU A 345 -19.97 8.25 -1.96
N LEU A 346 -19.31 7.63 -1.00
CA LEU A 346 -18.65 6.34 -1.15
C LEU A 346 -19.50 5.26 -0.45
N SER A 347 -19.78 4.19 -1.18
CA SER A 347 -20.54 3.06 -0.65
C SER A 347 -20.03 1.74 -1.24
N PRO A 348 -20.23 0.59 -0.57
CA PRO A 348 -19.90 -0.72 -1.16
C PRO A 348 -20.65 -0.96 -2.46
N LYS A 349 -19.97 -1.55 -3.45
CA LYS A 349 -20.53 -1.89 -4.77
C LYS A 349 -21.79 -2.73 -4.67
N ASP A 350 -21.78 -3.74 -3.81
CA ASP A 350 -22.87 -4.70 -3.64
C ASP A 350 -23.13 -4.95 -2.15
N GLN A 351 -23.98 -4.10 -1.57
CA GLN A 351 -24.37 -4.20 -0.16
C GLN A 351 -25.11 -5.52 0.14
N LYS A 352 -25.92 -6.04 -0.82
CA LYS A 352 -26.64 -7.30 -0.63
C LYS A 352 -25.67 -8.48 -0.52
N LYS A 353 -24.67 -8.54 -1.37
CA LYS A 353 -23.62 -9.58 -1.35
C LYS A 353 -22.79 -9.50 -0.07
N VAL A 354 -22.38 -8.29 0.36
CA VAL A 354 -21.66 -8.07 1.62
C VAL A 354 -22.50 -8.61 2.78
N TRP A 355 -23.78 -8.30 2.84
CA TRP A 355 -24.68 -8.79 3.87
C TRP A 355 -24.85 -10.31 3.88
N LEU A 356 -25.10 -10.92 2.73
CA LEU A 356 -25.27 -12.38 2.64
C LEU A 356 -23.98 -13.11 3.06
N THR A 357 -22.83 -12.60 2.65
CA THR A 357 -21.54 -13.18 3.06
C THR A 357 -21.31 -13.02 4.56
N THR A 358 -21.62 -11.87 5.12
CA THR A 358 -21.54 -11.60 6.58
C THR A 358 -22.39 -12.60 7.35
N LYS A 359 -23.65 -12.81 6.93
CA LYS A 359 -24.56 -13.78 7.55
C LYS A 359 -24.02 -15.23 7.45
N LYS A 360 -23.46 -15.61 6.30
CA LYS A 360 -22.83 -16.93 6.11
C LYS A 360 -21.63 -17.10 7.04
N LYS A 361 -20.74 -16.13 7.11
CA LYS A 361 -19.55 -16.15 7.97
C LYS A 361 -19.91 -16.25 9.44
N PHE A 362 -20.90 -15.48 9.90
CA PHE A 362 -21.41 -15.58 11.27
C PHE A 362 -21.86 -17.01 11.58
N ARG A 363 -22.74 -17.59 10.75
CA ARG A 363 -23.24 -18.97 10.93
C ARG A 363 -22.10 -19.98 11.01
N THR A 364 -21.16 -19.92 10.06
CA THR A 364 -20.00 -20.84 10.03
C THR A 364 -19.18 -20.75 11.31
N SER A 365 -18.86 -19.52 11.79
CA SER A 365 -18.11 -19.31 13.01
C SER A 365 -18.87 -19.79 14.26
N TYR A 366 -20.17 -19.54 14.29
CA TYR A 366 -21.03 -19.95 15.39
C TYR A 366 -21.09 -21.49 15.52
N TYR A 367 -21.29 -22.21 14.41
CA TYR A 367 -21.31 -23.69 14.41
C TYR A 367 -19.92 -24.29 14.73
N LYS A 368 -18.85 -23.65 14.32
CA LYS A 368 -17.48 -24.06 14.65
C LYS A 368 -17.08 -23.75 16.09
N LYS A 369 -17.94 -23.05 16.85
CA LYS A 369 -17.64 -22.53 18.21
C LYS A 369 -16.37 -21.64 18.26
N ASP A 370 -16.05 -21.00 17.12
CA ASP A 370 -14.92 -20.07 16.97
C ASP A 370 -15.41 -18.74 16.37
N ILE A 371 -15.79 -17.83 17.25
CA ILE A 371 -16.30 -16.50 16.86
C ILE A 371 -15.17 -15.59 16.37
N SER A 372 -13.91 -15.90 16.62
CA SER A 372 -12.76 -15.10 16.21
C SER A 372 -12.70 -14.96 14.69
N ILE A 373 -13.09 -16.00 13.96
CA ILE A 373 -13.20 -16.01 12.48
C ILE A 373 -14.20 -14.93 11.99
N PHE A 374 -15.33 -14.78 12.69
CA PHE A 374 -16.32 -13.75 12.33
C PHE A 374 -15.83 -12.36 12.68
N ILE A 375 -15.22 -12.17 13.85
CA ILE A 375 -14.67 -10.89 14.30
C ILE A 375 -13.57 -10.44 13.31
N SER A 376 -12.64 -11.30 12.94
CA SER A 376 -11.60 -11.00 11.95
C SER A 376 -12.19 -10.62 10.59
N TYR A 377 -13.26 -11.31 10.16
CA TYR A 377 -13.94 -10.99 8.90
C TYR A 377 -14.61 -9.61 8.97
N ILE A 378 -15.32 -9.28 10.06
CA ILE A 378 -15.97 -7.98 10.22
C ILE A 378 -14.94 -6.85 10.32
N SER A 379 -13.85 -7.05 11.07
CA SER A 379 -12.75 -6.08 11.12
C SER A 379 -12.21 -5.78 9.72
N GLY A 380 -11.94 -6.81 8.92
CA GLY A 380 -11.47 -6.64 7.54
C GLY A 380 -12.49 -5.92 6.64
N ILE A 381 -13.81 -6.18 6.81
CA ILE A 381 -14.86 -5.45 6.07
C ILE A 381 -14.91 -3.98 6.49
N MET A 382 -14.83 -3.69 7.79
CA MET A 382 -14.86 -2.30 8.29
C MET A 382 -13.62 -1.53 7.85
N GLU A 383 -12.46 -2.16 7.86
CA GLU A 383 -11.21 -1.59 7.36
C GLU A 383 -11.26 -1.35 5.84
N TYR A 384 -11.68 -2.36 5.05
CA TYR A 384 -11.79 -2.24 3.59
C TYR A 384 -12.78 -1.14 3.16
N TYR A 385 -13.90 -0.98 3.89
CA TYR A 385 -14.89 0.06 3.62
C TYR A 385 -14.77 1.27 4.56
N SER A 386 -13.59 1.53 5.08
CA SER A 386 -13.31 2.63 6.03
C SER A 386 -13.65 4.01 5.46
N LEU A 387 -13.46 4.21 4.15
CA LEU A 387 -13.82 5.45 3.44
C LEU A 387 -15.33 5.64 3.22
N THR A 388 -16.13 4.62 3.50
CA THR A 388 -17.57 4.68 3.27
C THR A 388 -18.24 5.71 4.18
N THR A 389 -18.97 6.64 3.60
CA THR A 389 -19.70 7.68 4.35
C THR A 389 -20.85 7.11 5.19
N ASN A 390 -21.36 5.93 4.84
CA ASN A 390 -22.44 5.27 5.58
C ASN A 390 -22.26 3.74 5.58
N ILE A 391 -21.50 3.21 6.54
CA ILE A 391 -21.47 1.76 6.82
C ILE A 391 -22.41 1.35 7.98
N THR A 392 -23.05 2.31 8.62
CA THR A 392 -23.98 2.05 9.75
C THR A 392 -25.11 1.10 9.36
N TRP A 393 -25.50 1.07 8.07
CA TRP A 393 -26.45 0.10 7.55
C TRP A 393 -26.03 -1.36 7.83
N LEU A 394 -24.72 -1.67 7.74
CA LEU A 394 -24.23 -3.02 8.01
C LEU A 394 -24.26 -3.33 9.50
N ILE A 395 -23.82 -2.38 10.32
CA ILE A 395 -23.86 -2.49 11.78
C ILE A 395 -25.30 -2.76 12.22
N ASN A 396 -26.25 -1.92 11.81
CA ASN A 396 -27.66 -2.06 12.15
C ASN A 396 -28.25 -3.40 11.69
N ARG A 397 -27.88 -3.88 10.51
CA ARG A 397 -28.30 -5.21 10.03
C ARG A 397 -27.74 -6.35 10.85
N ILE A 398 -26.47 -6.30 11.24
CA ILE A 398 -25.84 -7.31 12.09
C ILE A 398 -26.52 -7.31 13.47
N GLN A 399 -26.70 -6.14 14.08
CA GLN A 399 -27.37 -6.01 15.37
C GLN A 399 -28.80 -6.57 15.31
N LYS A 400 -29.61 -6.13 14.34
CA LYS A 400 -30.98 -6.64 14.15
C LYS A 400 -31.01 -8.15 13.96
N TYR A 401 -30.07 -8.69 13.19
CA TYR A 401 -29.98 -10.14 12.96
C TYR A 401 -29.64 -10.90 14.24
N LEU A 402 -28.66 -10.45 15.03
CA LEU A 402 -28.29 -11.09 16.29
C LEU A 402 -29.43 -11.04 17.30
N ILE A 403 -30.10 -9.88 17.45
CA ILE A 403 -31.26 -9.74 18.30
C ILE A 403 -32.38 -10.69 17.85
N THR A 404 -32.68 -10.78 16.57
CA THR A 404 -33.69 -11.69 16.03
C THR A 404 -33.39 -13.14 16.38
N LEU A 405 -32.12 -13.56 16.36
CA LEU A 405 -31.71 -14.91 16.76
C LEU A 405 -31.99 -15.20 18.23
N ILE A 406 -31.85 -14.19 19.09
CA ILE A 406 -32.08 -14.31 20.54
C ILE A 406 -33.59 -14.33 20.87
N VAL A 407 -34.39 -13.46 20.22
CA VAL A 407 -35.78 -13.20 20.54
C VAL A 407 -36.76 -14.16 19.87
N SER A 408 -36.41 -14.72 18.68
CA SER A 408 -37.35 -15.57 17.93
C SER A 408 -37.76 -16.84 18.70
N ARG A 409 -39.10 -17.13 18.69
CA ARG A 409 -39.68 -18.35 19.28
C ARG A 409 -39.33 -19.57 18.44
N GLY A 410 -38.97 -20.71 19.08
CA GLY A 410 -38.64 -21.99 18.42
C GLY A 410 -37.31 -22.61 18.90
N ASN A 411 -36.82 -23.65 18.22
CA ASN A 411 -35.60 -24.48 18.54
C ASN A 411 -34.28 -23.73 18.64
N ARG A 412 -34.27 -22.49 19.15
CA ARG A 412 -33.09 -21.60 19.23
C ARG A 412 -32.64 -21.33 20.67
N ARG A 413 -32.94 -22.24 21.60
CA ARG A 413 -32.41 -22.17 22.99
C ARG A 413 -30.92 -22.02 23.06
N ASP A 414 -30.20 -22.60 22.10
CA ASP A 414 -28.74 -22.56 22.02
C ASP A 414 -28.21 -21.12 21.79
N TYR A 415 -28.85 -20.34 20.93
CA TYR A 415 -28.45 -18.93 20.69
C TYR A 415 -28.59 -18.07 21.94
N ARG A 416 -29.68 -18.24 22.71
CA ARG A 416 -29.93 -17.50 23.97
C ARG A 416 -28.91 -17.80 25.05
N LYS A 417 -28.37 -19.02 25.09
CA LYS A 417 -27.33 -19.42 26.05
C LYS A 417 -25.98 -18.81 25.71
N ARG A 418 -25.67 -18.69 24.43
CA ARG A 418 -24.34 -18.31 23.94
C ARG A 418 -24.20 -16.84 23.56
N ILE A 419 -25.32 -16.14 23.26
CA ILE A 419 -25.32 -14.73 22.84
C ILE A 419 -26.03 -13.90 23.91
N LYS A 420 -25.31 -12.98 24.50
CA LYS A 420 -25.82 -11.94 25.40
C LYS A 420 -25.62 -10.58 24.76
N TYR A 421 -26.43 -9.59 25.14
CA TYR A 421 -26.22 -8.22 24.71
C TYR A 421 -26.41 -7.24 25.85
N ALA A 422 -25.68 -6.15 25.79
CA ALA A 422 -25.85 -5.00 26.67
C ALA A 422 -26.11 -3.75 25.83
N LYS A 423 -27.01 -2.89 26.28
CA LYS A 423 -27.29 -1.60 25.62
C LYS A 423 -26.76 -0.49 26.52
N SER A 424 -25.98 0.43 25.95
CA SER A 424 -25.47 1.62 26.60
C SER A 424 -25.48 2.78 25.60
N ASN A 425 -26.10 3.92 25.97
CA ASN A 425 -26.14 5.14 25.14
C ASN A 425 -26.50 4.86 23.66
N ASP A 426 -27.64 4.20 23.42
CA ASP A 426 -28.12 3.77 22.09
C ASP A 426 -27.23 2.82 21.29
N ARG A 427 -26.13 2.35 21.86
CA ARG A 427 -25.25 1.36 21.29
C ARG A 427 -25.50 -0.02 21.88
N VAL A 428 -25.44 -1.05 21.04
CA VAL A 428 -25.62 -2.44 21.45
C VAL A 428 -24.30 -3.18 21.20
N ALA A 429 -23.74 -3.70 22.28
CA ALA A 429 -22.62 -4.64 22.22
C ALA A 429 -23.12 -6.06 22.49
N PHE A 430 -22.48 -7.05 21.88
CA PHE A 430 -22.82 -8.47 22.04
C PHE A 430 -21.65 -9.21 22.69
N THR A 431 -21.95 -10.17 23.55
CA THR A 431 -21.00 -11.17 24.02
C THR A 431 -21.41 -12.53 23.48
N ILE A 432 -20.55 -13.17 22.72
CA ILE A 432 -20.77 -14.46 22.09
C ILE A 432 -19.68 -15.41 22.57
N ASP A 433 -20.07 -16.49 23.27
CA ASP A 433 -19.12 -17.44 23.88
C ASP A 433 -18.01 -16.72 24.68
N ASN A 434 -18.40 -15.77 25.54
CA ASN A 434 -17.52 -14.90 26.33
C ASN A 434 -16.62 -13.94 25.55
N THR A 435 -16.77 -13.85 24.22
CA THR A 435 -16.01 -12.90 23.37
C THR A 435 -16.87 -11.67 23.09
N LEU A 436 -16.34 -10.49 23.37
CA LEU A 436 -17.01 -9.21 23.11
C LEU A 436 -16.99 -8.88 21.61
N LEU A 437 -18.16 -8.54 21.07
CA LEU A 437 -18.36 -7.99 19.73
C LEU A 437 -18.99 -6.61 19.85
N ASP A 438 -18.17 -5.58 19.86
CA ASP A 438 -18.59 -4.18 19.82
C ASP A 438 -18.36 -3.58 18.42
N LEU A 439 -19.41 -3.62 17.61
CA LEU A 439 -19.37 -3.17 16.21
C LEU A 439 -19.15 -1.66 16.08
N TRP A 440 -19.60 -0.87 17.06
CA TRP A 440 -19.44 0.58 17.03
C TRP A 440 -18.00 0.98 17.33
N THR A 441 -17.40 0.41 18.35
CA THR A 441 -15.97 0.63 18.65
C THR A 441 -15.06 0.13 17.52
N MET A 442 -15.40 -1.02 16.90
CA MET A 442 -14.69 -1.50 15.70
C MET A 442 -14.80 -0.49 14.55
N ARG A 443 -15.99 0.10 14.34
CA ARG A 443 -16.24 1.13 13.34
C ARG A 443 -15.41 2.39 13.61
N GLU A 444 -15.46 2.92 14.81
CA GLU A 444 -14.72 4.12 15.20
C GLU A 444 -13.21 3.99 14.97
N LYS A 445 -12.66 2.82 15.28
CA LYS A 445 -11.25 2.50 15.01
C LYS A 445 -10.91 2.38 13.52
N SER A 446 -11.89 2.06 12.67
CA SER A 446 -11.68 1.84 11.23
C SER A 446 -12.00 3.06 10.37
N ILE A 447 -12.61 4.12 10.92
CA ILE A 447 -12.92 5.32 10.13
C ILE A 447 -11.63 6.02 9.69
N VAL A 448 -11.50 6.17 8.38
CA VAL A 448 -10.43 6.95 7.76
C VAL A 448 -11.08 7.96 6.81
N SER A 449 -10.72 9.22 6.92
CA SER A 449 -11.20 10.22 5.97
C SER A 449 -10.42 10.12 4.66
N THR A 450 -11.01 10.59 3.55
CA THR A 450 -10.29 10.71 2.28
C THR A 450 -9.06 11.60 2.42
N LYS A 451 -9.12 12.59 3.32
CA LYS A 451 -7.98 13.47 3.65
C LYS A 451 -6.85 12.71 4.33
N ASP A 452 -7.17 11.89 5.34
CA ASP A 452 -6.16 11.12 6.07
C ASP A 452 -5.51 10.10 5.14
N MET A 453 -6.30 9.47 4.27
CA MET A 453 -5.80 8.52 3.29
C MET A 453 -4.91 9.20 2.25
N MET A 454 -5.25 10.42 1.81
CA MET A 454 -4.41 11.23 0.93
C MET A 454 -3.14 11.70 1.64
N PHE A 455 -3.20 11.96 2.93
CA PHE A 455 -2.03 12.26 3.75
C PHE A 455 -1.09 11.05 3.87
N GLU A 456 -1.65 9.86 4.05
CA GLU A 456 -0.86 8.62 4.05
C GLU A 456 -0.22 8.28 2.70
N MET A 457 -0.84 8.69 1.59
CA MET A 457 -0.24 8.57 0.24
C MET A 457 1.08 9.32 0.08
N ASN A 458 1.33 10.32 0.92
CA ASN A 458 2.60 11.05 0.90
C ASN A 458 3.76 10.27 1.53
N LYS A 459 3.48 9.17 2.17
CA LYS A 459 4.47 8.19 2.57
C LYS A 459 4.86 7.37 1.34
N PHE A 460 5.60 7.97 0.40
CA PHE A 460 6.27 7.18 -0.62
C PHE A 460 7.28 6.26 0.05
N TRP A 461 7.33 5.04 -0.42
CA TRP A 461 8.50 4.24 -0.21
C TRP A 461 9.72 5.00 -0.79
N ASP A 462 10.52 5.54 0.10
CA ASP A 462 11.79 6.16 -0.17
C ASP A 462 12.81 5.47 0.71
N PRO A 463 13.70 4.65 0.15
CA PRO A 463 14.69 3.92 0.93
C PRO A 463 15.68 4.85 1.67
N ASN A 464 15.71 6.15 1.34
CA ASN A 464 16.43 7.15 2.12
C ASN A 464 15.71 7.53 3.42
N ASN A 465 14.43 7.22 3.53
CA ASN A 465 13.58 7.54 4.67
C ASN A 465 13.41 6.36 5.64
N PHE A 466 14.37 5.46 5.73
CA PHE A 466 14.41 4.25 6.54
C PHE A 466 13.88 2.97 5.86
N ASP A 467 14.27 1.83 6.42
CA ASP A 467 13.59 0.56 6.23
C ASP A 467 12.12 0.73 6.63
N ASP A 468 11.25 1.00 5.66
CA ASP A 468 9.85 1.35 5.88
C ASP A 468 9.10 0.29 6.71
N PHE A 469 9.52 -0.97 6.64
CA PHE A 469 8.92 -2.03 7.43
C PHE A 469 9.26 -1.88 8.93
N SER A 470 10.49 -1.54 9.27
CA SER A 470 10.91 -1.26 10.65
C SER A 470 10.24 0.00 11.15
N MET A 471 10.07 1.02 10.31
CA MET A 471 9.41 2.27 10.69
C MET A 471 7.91 2.11 10.88
N VAL A 472 7.21 1.40 10.01
CA VAL A 472 5.76 1.14 10.16
C VAL A 472 5.51 0.30 11.42
N SER A 473 6.32 -0.73 11.66
CA SER A 473 6.25 -1.54 12.88
C SER A 473 6.55 -0.70 14.13
N TRP A 474 7.59 0.12 14.07
CA TRP A 474 7.98 1.04 15.15
C TRP A 474 6.87 2.06 15.44
N MET A 475 6.27 2.66 14.41
CA MET A 475 5.19 3.63 14.54
C MET A 475 3.90 2.99 15.09
N ASN A 476 3.53 1.81 14.61
CA ASN A 476 2.37 1.09 15.15
C ASN A 476 2.56 0.77 16.64
N ASN A 477 3.75 0.37 17.04
CA ASN A 477 4.10 0.16 18.44
C ASN A 477 4.07 1.48 19.24
N PHE A 478 4.57 2.58 18.68
CA PHE A 478 4.55 3.90 19.30
C PHE A 478 3.11 4.39 19.54
N ILE A 479 2.23 4.29 18.53
CA ILE A 479 0.82 4.67 18.61
C ILE A 479 0.07 3.77 19.59
N SER A 480 0.26 2.45 19.51
CA SER A 480 -0.39 1.46 20.36
C SER A 480 -0.06 1.65 21.84
N ASN A 481 1.21 1.93 22.15
CA ASN A 481 1.65 2.14 23.53
C ASN A 481 1.12 3.46 24.11
N ARG A 482 0.98 4.52 23.33
CA ARG A 482 0.39 5.78 23.80
C ARG A 482 -1.11 5.68 24.03
N ASN A 483 -1.82 4.96 23.20
CA ASN A 483 -3.26 4.73 23.39
C ASN A 483 -3.56 3.95 24.69
N LYS A 484 -2.65 3.05 25.12
CA LYS A 484 -2.76 2.34 26.39
C LYS A 484 -2.59 3.25 27.62
N VAL A 485 -1.90 4.38 27.49
CA VAL A 485 -1.58 5.30 28.61
C VAL A 485 -2.63 6.41 28.75
N GLY A 486 -3.69 6.42 27.93
CA GLY A 486 -4.81 7.38 28.04
C GLY A 486 -4.44 8.85 27.79
N ARG A 487 -3.27 9.14 27.24
CA ARG A 487 -2.85 10.49 26.91
C ARG A 487 -3.45 10.91 25.58
N ASN A 488 -4.38 11.86 25.59
CA ASN A 488 -4.97 12.48 24.41
C ASN A 488 -3.88 12.98 23.46
N SER A 489 -3.83 12.40 22.26
CA SER A 489 -2.69 12.50 21.38
C SER A 489 -3.03 13.17 20.04
N SER A 490 -3.63 14.36 20.09
CA SER A 490 -3.76 15.21 18.89
C SER A 490 -2.43 15.41 18.13
N ASN A 491 -1.30 15.27 18.82
CA ASN A 491 0.03 15.47 18.28
C ASN A 491 0.66 14.20 17.67
N ILE A 492 0.08 13.01 17.87
CA ILE A 492 0.58 11.75 17.25
C ILE A 492 0.56 11.84 15.72
N ILE A 493 -0.36 12.58 15.16
CA ILE A 493 -0.49 12.83 13.73
C ILE A 493 0.79 13.41 13.09
N TYR A 494 1.62 14.11 13.87
CA TYR A 494 2.86 14.73 13.40
C TYR A 494 4.11 13.85 13.54
N VAL A 495 4.03 12.74 14.26
CA VAL A 495 5.20 11.86 14.54
C VAL A 495 5.90 11.39 13.26
N PRO A 496 5.18 10.92 12.23
CA PRO A 496 5.82 10.52 10.97
C PRO A 496 6.61 11.64 10.33
N SER A 497 6.04 12.85 10.34
CA SER A 497 6.65 14.03 9.73
C SER A 497 7.87 14.50 10.53
N LEU A 498 7.82 14.41 11.86
CA LEU A 498 8.94 14.77 12.73
C LEU A 498 10.12 13.79 12.55
N ILE A 499 9.85 12.48 12.46
CA ILE A 499 10.91 11.49 12.18
C ILE A 499 11.56 11.76 10.83
N ARG A 500 10.76 12.04 9.78
CA ARG A 500 11.27 12.34 8.43
C ARG A 500 12.08 13.63 8.38
N GLN A 501 11.66 14.66 9.11
CA GLN A 501 12.35 15.94 9.13
C GLN A 501 13.70 15.84 9.81
N PHE A 502 13.77 15.15 10.93
CA PHE A 502 14.97 15.13 11.76
C PHE A 502 15.85 13.90 11.56
N LYS A 503 15.32 12.80 10.99
CA LYS A 503 16.00 11.50 10.76
C LYS A 503 16.74 10.94 11.99
N LYS A 504 17.25 11.83 12.83
CA LYS A 504 18.00 11.57 14.05
C LYS A 504 17.45 12.41 15.19
N GLU A 505 17.50 11.87 16.37
CA GLU A 505 17.09 12.56 17.59
C GLU A 505 18.00 13.78 17.83
N PRO A 506 17.43 14.98 18.04
CA PRO A 506 18.19 16.22 18.01
C PRO A 506 19.25 16.37 19.09
N LEU A 507 19.05 15.81 20.28
CA LEU A 507 19.98 15.94 21.40
C LEU A 507 21.10 14.93 21.39
N THR A 508 20.89 13.75 20.77
CA THR A 508 21.86 12.65 20.74
C THR A 508 22.49 12.43 19.39
N ASN A 509 21.89 12.97 18.32
CA ASN A 509 22.22 12.70 16.92
C ASN A 509 22.12 11.21 16.51
N GLN A 510 21.45 10.39 17.30
CA GLN A 510 21.23 8.96 17.03
C GLN A 510 19.95 8.74 16.23
N PRO A 511 19.89 7.73 15.33
CA PRO A 511 18.67 7.39 14.62
C PRO A 511 17.54 7.00 15.57
N TYR A 512 16.31 7.49 15.32
CA TYR A 512 15.14 7.12 16.13
C TYR A 512 14.83 5.62 16.13
N LEU A 513 15.13 4.93 15.03
CA LEU A 513 14.86 3.51 14.88
C LEU A 513 15.74 2.60 15.77
N ASN A 514 16.84 3.14 16.27
CA ASN A 514 17.69 2.41 17.23
C ASN A 514 17.12 2.45 18.64
N GLU A 515 16.00 3.16 18.86
CA GLU A 515 15.38 3.33 20.16
C GLU A 515 14.01 2.61 20.21
N MET A 516 13.66 2.09 21.36
CA MET A 516 12.33 1.50 21.57
C MET A 516 11.27 2.61 21.55
N PRO A 517 10.11 2.40 20.89
CA PRO A 517 9.05 3.41 20.77
C PRO A 517 8.59 4.01 22.11
N ASN A 518 8.66 3.24 23.19
CA ASN A 518 8.26 3.65 24.53
C ASN A 518 9.22 4.71 25.14
N ASN A 519 10.42 4.80 24.60
CA ASN A 519 11.47 5.70 25.08
C ASN A 519 11.48 7.04 24.34
N ILE A 520 10.55 7.27 23.40
CA ILE A 520 10.44 8.52 22.64
C ILE A 520 9.20 9.30 23.11
N GLU A 521 9.36 10.61 23.26
CA GLU A 521 8.29 11.55 23.65
C GLU A 521 8.21 12.73 22.68
N ILE A 522 7.02 13.34 22.60
CA ILE A 522 6.80 14.59 21.86
C ILE A 522 7.01 15.74 22.83
N HIS A 523 7.97 16.60 22.51
CA HIS A 523 8.30 17.80 23.27
C HIS A 523 7.82 19.05 22.52
N HIS A 524 7.21 20.02 23.25
CA HIS A 524 6.91 21.34 22.70
C HIS A 524 8.14 22.22 22.82
N ILE A 525 8.69 22.66 21.68
CA ILE A 525 9.87 23.53 21.61
C ILE A 525 9.63 24.79 22.47
N LYS A 526 8.48 25.43 22.30
CA LYS A 526 7.95 26.46 23.18
C LYS A 526 6.79 25.86 23.97
N PRO A 527 6.86 25.82 25.32
CA PRO A 527 5.80 25.21 26.12
C PRO A 527 4.43 25.88 25.89
N LEU A 528 3.36 25.09 25.96
CA LEU A 528 1.99 25.61 25.84
C LEU A 528 1.68 26.67 26.89
N SER A 529 2.18 26.48 28.12
CA SER A 529 2.06 27.46 29.22
C SER A 529 2.73 28.81 28.95
N LYS A 530 3.62 28.87 27.96
CA LYS A 530 4.33 30.11 27.53
C LYS A 530 3.86 30.57 26.13
N GLY A 531 2.64 30.19 25.73
CA GLY A 531 2.06 30.58 24.43
C GLY A 531 2.62 29.80 23.24
N GLY A 532 3.12 28.58 23.45
CA GLY A 532 3.41 27.62 22.39
C GLY A 532 2.14 27.08 21.77
N THR A 533 2.25 26.49 20.58
CA THR A 533 1.13 25.89 19.83
C THR A 533 1.32 24.39 19.66
N ASN A 534 0.22 23.68 19.34
CA ASN A 534 0.26 22.27 18.91
C ASN A 534 0.63 22.11 17.44
N GLU A 535 1.12 23.15 16.78
CA GLU A 535 1.54 23.06 15.39
C GLU A 535 2.84 22.27 15.25
N TYR A 536 2.95 21.60 14.12
CA TYR A 536 4.10 20.80 13.74
C TYR A 536 5.45 21.51 13.93
N THR A 537 5.50 22.81 13.66
CA THR A 537 6.70 23.65 13.79
C THR A 537 7.17 23.84 15.22
N ASN A 538 6.29 23.62 16.19
CA ASN A 538 6.57 23.72 17.62
C ASN A 538 6.78 22.35 18.29
N LEU A 539 6.82 21.27 17.54
CA LEU A 539 6.95 19.91 18.07
C LEU A 539 8.30 19.29 17.72
N LEU A 540 8.84 18.53 18.65
CA LEU A 540 10.10 17.80 18.54
C LEU A 540 9.94 16.41 19.13
N LEU A 541 10.52 15.40 18.49
CA LEU A 541 10.65 14.06 19.07
C LEU A 541 11.97 13.99 19.84
N VAL A 542 11.92 13.56 21.08
CA VAL A 542 13.09 13.41 21.96
C VAL A 542 13.01 12.11 22.75
N ARG A 543 14.14 11.58 23.16
CA ARG A 543 14.20 10.48 24.13
C ARG A 543 13.63 10.90 25.46
N LYS A 544 12.98 9.98 26.17
CA LYS A 544 12.41 10.23 27.49
C LYS A 544 13.42 10.80 28.47
N GLU A 545 14.66 10.29 28.44
CA GLU A 545 15.77 10.78 29.26
C GLU A 545 16.12 12.20 28.87
N ALA A 546 16.30 12.49 27.58
CA ALA A 546 16.58 13.82 27.06
C ALA A 546 15.43 14.80 27.39
N HIS A 547 14.16 14.34 27.31
CA HIS A 547 12.99 15.14 27.70
C HIS A 547 13.01 15.52 29.19
N LYS A 548 13.38 14.59 30.08
CA LYS A 548 13.56 14.87 31.50
C LYS A 548 14.66 15.91 31.73
N LEU A 549 15.81 15.79 31.07
CA LEU A 549 16.92 16.72 31.19
C LEU A 549 16.57 18.15 30.73
N ILE A 550 15.74 18.27 29.66
CA ILE A 550 15.23 19.57 29.21
C ILE A 550 14.44 20.26 30.32
N HIS A 551 13.64 19.53 31.10
CA HIS A 551 12.71 20.06 32.10
C HIS A 551 13.24 20.05 33.54
N SER A 552 14.42 19.49 33.82
CA SER A 552 14.99 19.44 35.16
C SER A 552 15.47 20.85 35.60
N PRO A 553 14.94 21.44 36.68
CA PRO A 553 15.32 22.80 37.08
C PRO A 553 16.79 22.91 37.51
N ASN A 554 17.27 21.97 38.33
CA ASN A 554 18.62 22.00 38.93
C ASN A 554 19.48 20.86 38.34
N LEU A 555 19.92 20.98 37.08
CA LEU A 555 20.68 19.96 36.39
C LEU A 555 22.19 20.29 36.45
N SER A 556 22.98 19.34 37.01
CA SER A 556 24.45 19.38 36.99
C SER A 556 25.01 18.74 35.73
N ILE A 557 26.15 19.23 35.24
CA ILE A 557 26.82 18.63 34.07
C ILE A 557 27.20 17.17 34.29
N LYS A 558 27.49 16.77 35.53
CA LYS A 558 27.81 15.38 35.90
C LYS A 558 26.64 14.39 35.74
N GLU A 559 25.41 14.92 35.68
CA GLU A 559 24.19 14.11 35.53
C GLU A 559 23.79 13.94 34.07
N ILE A 560 24.53 14.55 33.13
CA ILE A 560 24.25 14.49 31.72
C ILE A 560 25.05 13.37 31.09
N PRO A 561 24.39 12.36 30.48
CA PRO A 561 25.08 11.32 29.74
C PRO A 561 25.94 11.88 28.60
N ASP A 562 27.10 11.26 28.34
CA ASP A 562 28.09 11.72 27.34
C ASP A 562 27.53 11.77 25.91
N TYR A 563 26.50 10.97 25.62
CA TYR A 563 25.85 10.98 24.30
C TYR A 563 24.90 12.16 24.06
N ILE A 564 24.63 12.99 25.09
CA ILE A 564 23.77 14.17 24.97
C ILE A 564 24.60 15.38 24.53
N ILE A 565 24.15 16.06 23.47
CA ILE A 565 24.80 17.27 22.95
C ILE A 565 24.40 18.47 23.79
N ILE A 566 25.27 18.89 24.71
CA ILE A 566 25.02 19.91 25.72
C ILE A 566 24.55 21.24 25.11
N ASN A 567 25.16 21.70 24.02
CA ASN A 567 24.75 22.95 23.37
C ASN A 567 23.29 22.89 22.85
N LYS A 568 22.85 21.73 22.38
CA LYS A 568 21.46 21.53 21.94
C LYS A 568 20.52 21.42 23.13
N LEU A 569 20.91 20.72 24.19
CA LEU A 569 20.16 20.63 25.43
C LEU A 569 19.93 22.04 26.00
N ASN A 570 20.97 22.83 26.12
CA ASN A 570 20.92 24.23 26.64
C ASN A 570 20.01 25.13 25.79
N LYS A 571 20.00 24.95 24.47
CA LYS A 571 19.07 25.66 23.57
C LYS A 571 17.61 25.39 23.95
N TYR A 572 17.24 24.13 24.17
CA TYR A 572 15.84 23.77 24.49
C TYR A 572 15.50 24.16 25.95
N ARG A 573 16.44 24.02 26.90
CA ARG A 573 16.26 24.48 28.27
C ARG A 573 15.95 25.97 28.33
N LYS A 574 16.71 26.80 27.61
CA LYS A 574 16.47 28.26 27.51
C LYS A 574 15.09 28.58 26.96
N LEU A 575 14.61 27.82 25.93
CA LEU A 575 13.26 27.99 25.38
C LEU A 575 12.17 27.59 26.38
N CYS A 576 12.46 26.69 27.29
CA CYS A 576 11.58 26.33 28.41
C CYS A 576 11.72 27.33 29.59
N GLY A 577 12.65 28.30 29.53
CA GLY A 577 12.90 29.28 30.58
C GLY A 577 13.69 28.75 31.77
N LEU A 578 14.56 27.78 31.51
CA LEU A 578 15.49 27.20 32.49
C LEU A 578 16.92 27.63 32.19
N GLU A 579 17.74 27.69 33.22
CA GLU A 579 19.14 28.04 33.09
C GLU A 579 19.93 26.98 32.29
N PRO A 580 20.88 27.42 31.47
CA PRO A 580 21.82 26.52 30.80
C PRO A 580 22.65 25.75 31.83
N VAL A 581 22.95 24.50 31.53
CA VAL A 581 23.90 23.70 32.32
C VAL A 581 25.30 24.18 31.98
N LYS A 582 26.06 24.51 33.01
CA LYS A 582 27.45 25.00 32.92
C LYS A 582 28.43 23.85 33.20
#